data_1e745026b025d54734ecc07c264b82da
#
_entry.id   1e745026b025d54734ecc07c264b82da
#
_cell.length_a   1.000
_cell.length_b   1.000
_cell.length_c   1.000
_cell.angle_alpha   90.00
_cell.angle_beta   90.00
_cell.angle_gamma   90.00
#
_symmetry.space_group_name_H-M   'P 1'
#
loop_
_entity.id
_entity.type
_entity.pdbx_description
1 polymer ?
#
loop_
_entity_poly.entity_id
_entity_poly.type
_entity_poly.pdbx_seq_one_letter_code
_entity_poly.pdbx_strand_id
1 'polypeptide(L)'
;IESTVDHGIKSMEEDPKRSMRRLCDLGRQFSKSRCQDYLFGIIQELLENEDSSYYDLVANALKNTDHGTIRDFGVAFGYTSWTYGARMLRSFEKRTGHAAPLTLMLRFQPDLAGGLSISDIDNIIQQGTAIGIFSYFIREVGGSSDSYEIINLFRKYPDCGFAYFRSSGRLTAAQIQ
;
A
#
# COMPACT_ATOMS: atom_id res chain seq x y z
N ILE A 1 -10.36 -12.44 7.97
CA ILE A 1 -9.61 -11.18 7.74
C ILE A 1 -10.47 -10.22 6.93
N GLU A 2 -10.99 -10.60 5.77
CA GLU A 2 -11.90 -9.77 4.96
C GLU A 2 -13.08 -9.25 5.78
N SER A 3 -13.79 -10.13 6.50
CA SER A 3 -14.89 -9.75 7.38
C SER A 3 -14.49 -8.74 8.47
N THR A 4 -13.27 -8.80 8.96
CA THR A 4 -12.74 -7.84 9.93
C THR A 4 -12.49 -6.48 9.29
N VAL A 5 -11.98 -6.49 8.06
CA VAL A 5 -11.75 -5.27 7.27
C VAL A 5 -13.10 -4.64 6.89
N ASP A 6 -14.08 -5.42 6.44
CA ASP A 6 -15.43 -4.93 6.12
C ASP A 6 -16.10 -4.30 7.35
N HIS A 7 -15.96 -4.91 8.53
CA HIS A 7 -16.46 -4.33 9.77
C HIS A 7 -15.75 -3.00 10.09
N GLY A 8 -14.44 -2.94 9.86
CA GLY A 8 -13.66 -1.72 10.01
C GLY A 8 -14.13 -0.60 9.08
N ILE A 9 -14.39 -0.91 7.80
CA ILE A 9 -14.90 0.03 6.81
C ILE A 9 -16.25 0.62 7.27
N LYS A 10 -17.21 -0.23 7.65
CA LYS A 10 -18.51 0.21 8.18
C LYS A 10 -18.37 1.12 9.40
N SER A 11 -17.52 0.74 10.33
CA SER A 11 -17.28 1.56 11.53
C SER A 11 -16.65 2.92 11.20
N MET A 12 -15.81 2.99 10.16
CA MET A 12 -15.22 4.24 9.69
C MET A 12 -16.23 5.14 8.96
N GLU A 13 -17.28 4.59 8.35
CA GLU A 13 -18.37 5.38 7.78
C GLU A 13 -19.22 6.06 8.86
N GLU A 14 -19.45 5.37 9.99
CA GLU A 14 -20.26 5.88 11.09
C GLU A 14 -19.50 6.94 11.91
N ASP A 15 -18.25 6.67 12.25
CA ASP A 15 -17.38 7.57 13.01
C ASP A 15 -15.91 7.42 12.55
N PRO A 16 -15.49 8.17 11.51
CA PRO A 16 -14.15 8.06 10.94
C PRO A 16 -13.05 8.29 11.97
N LYS A 17 -13.19 9.34 12.80
CA LYS A 17 -12.15 9.74 13.76
C LYS A 17 -11.89 8.66 14.80
N ARG A 18 -12.96 8.19 15.45
CA ARG A 18 -12.86 7.15 16.46
C ARG A 18 -12.37 5.82 15.88
N SER A 19 -12.88 5.44 14.71
CA SER A 19 -12.56 4.16 14.11
C SER A 19 -11.11 4.11 13.61
N MET A 20 -10.59 5.20 13.03
CA MET A 20 -9.18 5.29 12.64
C MET A 20 -8.25 5.16 13.85
N ARG A 21 -8.52 5.90 14.95
CA ARG A 21 -7.75 5.78 16.18
C ARG A 21 -7.78 4.36 16.75
N ARG A 22 -8.96 3.75 16.83
CA ARG A 22 -9.11 2.38 17.31
C ARG A 22 -8.36 1.36 16.45
N LEU A 23 -8.37 1.52 15.13
CA LEU A 23 -7.62 0.63 14.23
C LEU A 23 -6.11 0.81 14.40
N CYS A 24 -5.65 2.04 14.60
CA CYS A 24 -4.25 2.32 14.88
C CYS A 24 -3.80 1.69 16.19
N ASP A 25 -4.59 1.84 17.25
CA ASP A 25 -4.33 1.24 18.57
C ASP A 25 -4.28 -0.28 18.48
N LEU A 26 -5.22 -0.87 17.75
CA LEU A 26 -5.29 -2.30 17.52
C LEU A 26 -4.04 -2.77 16.73
N GLY A 27 -3.68 -2.07 15.66
CA GLY A 27 -2.49 -2.35 14.87
C GLY A 27 -1.22 -2.31 15.72
N ARG A 28 -1.10 -1.31 16.59
CA ARG A 28 0.02 -1.17 17.52
C ARG A 28 0.07 -2.31 18.54
N GLN A 29 -1.07 -2.71 19.08
CA GLN A 29 -1.16 -3.84 20.02
C GLN A 29 -0.66 -5.16 19.41
N PHE A 30 -0.86 -5.36 18.10
CA PHE A 30 -0.39 -6.54 17.38
C PHE A 30 0.98 -6.35 16.71
N SER A 31 1.61 -5.20 16.88
CA SER A 31 2.97 -4.93 16.41
C SER A 31 3.96 -5.93 17.01
N LYS A 32 4.83 -6.50 16.16
CA LYS A 32 5.87 -7.47 16.55
C LYS A 32 7.27 -7.00 16.23
N SER A 33 7.43 -5.80 15.71
CA SER A 33 8.73 -5.25 15.34
C SER A 33 8.82 -3.78 15.73
N ARG A 34 10.04 -3.32 16.00
CA ARG A 34 10.32 -1.92 16.29
C ARG A 34 9.84 -0.98 15.17
N CYS A 35 9.94 -1.43 13.91
CA CYS A 35 9.51 -0.64 12.76
C CYS A 35 7.99 -0.45 12.74
N GLN A 36 7.23 -1.52 13.01
CA GLN A 36 5.76 -1.46 13.10
C GLN A 36 5.33 -0.56 14.26
N ASP A 37 5.93 -0.73 15.44
CA ASP A 37 5.60 0.07 16.62
C ASP A 37 5.91 1.56 16.39
N TYR A 38 7.04 1.87 15.77
CA TYR A 38 7.42 3.24 15.40
C TYR A 38 6.42 3.86 14.41
N LEU A 39 6.02 3.11 13.37
CA LEU A 39 5.05 3.60 12.40
C LEU A 39 3.68 3.86 13.03
N PHE A 40 3.16 2.94 13.84
CA PHE A 40 1.90 3.15 14.54
C PHE A 40 1.99 4.33 15.52
N GLY A 41 3.14 4.56 16.14
CA GLY A 41 3.39 5.74 16.96
C GLY A 41 3.23 7.05 16.18
N ILE A 42 3.84 7.13 14.99
CA ILE A 42 3.67 8.29 14.09
C ILE A 42 2.20 8.48 13.69
N ILE A 43 1.52 7.40 13.32
CA ILE A 43 0.10 7.49 12.94
C ILE A 43 -0.75 7.98 14.12
N GLN A 44 -0.51 7.49 15.34
CA GLN A 44 -1.22 7.96 16.54
C GLN A 44 -1.00 9.45 16.75
N GLU A 45 0.24 9.94 16.68
CA GLU A 45 0.56 11.36 16.80
C GLU A 45 -0.17 12.22 15.75
N LEU A 46 -0.22 11.75 14.49
CA LEU A 46 -0.96 12.43 13.42
C LEU A 46 -2.49 12.44 13.65
N LEU A 47 -3.03 11.44 14.34
CA LEU A 47 -4.45 11.30 14.65
C LEU A 47 -4.85 11.90 16.01
N GLU A 48 -3.91 12.37 16.85
CA GLU A 48 -4.19 13.13 18.06
C GLU A 48 -4.83 14.48 17.75
N ASN A 49 -4.42 15.11 16.66
CA ASN A 49 -5.06 16.34 16.19
C ASN A 49 -6.42 16.02 15.57
N GLU A 50 -7.48 16.48 16.21
CA GLU A 50 -8.87 16.28 15.74
C GLU A 50 -9.15 16.95 14.39
N ASP A 51 -8.38 17.95 13.99
CA ASP A 51 -8.47 18.64 12.72
C ASP A 51 -7.45 18.10 11.69
N SER A 52 -6.91 16.92 11.93
CA SER A 52 -5.96 16.29 11.01
C SER A 52 -6.61 16.04 9.66
N SER A 53 -5.98 16.51 8.58
CA SER A 53 -6.42 16.29 7.20
C SER A 53 -6.49 14.81 6.78
N TYR A 54 -5.89 13.91 7.56
CA TYR A 54 -6.00 12.46 7.33
C TYR A 54 -7.41 11.93 7.57
N TYR A 55 -8.18 12.55 8.47
CA TYR A 55 -9.59 12.18 8.65
C TYR A 55 -10.42 12.50 7.41
N ASP A 56 -10.20 13.68 6.81
CA ASP A 56 -10.87 14.08 5.57
C ASP A 56 -10.45 13.19 4.41
N LEU A 57 -9.16 12.84 4.34
CA LEU A 57 -8.64 11.93 3.32
C LEU A 57 -9.34 10.56 3.36
N VAL A 58 -9.45 9.97 4.55
CA VAL A 58 -10.10 8.66 4.71
C VAL A 58 -11.60 8.77 4.46
N ALA A 59 -12.28 9.78 5.00
CA ALA A 59 -13.71 10.00 4.74
C ALA A 59 -13.98 10.18 3.23
N ASN A 60 -13.11 10.89 2.53
CA ASN A 60 -13.24 11.10 1.09
C ASN A 60 -12.98 9.81 0.28
N ALA A 61 -12.01 9.00 0.71
CA ALA A 61 -11.76 7.69 0.10
C ALA A 61 -12.97 6.75 0.28
N LEU A 62 -13.53 6.67 1.49
CA LEU A 62 -14.71 5.84 1.79
C LEU A 62 -15.93 6.26 0.97
N LYS A 63 -16.13 7.56 0.77
CA LYS A 63 -17.27 8.10 0.01
C LYS A 63 -17.16 7.87 -1.50
N ASN A 64 -15.95 7.87 -2.04
CA ASN A 64 -15.71 7.95 -3.49
C ASN A 64 -15.07 6.69 -4.08
N THR A 65 -14.78 5.67 -3.27
CA THR A 65 -14.16 4.43 -3.72
C THR A 65 -15.05 3.25 -3.36
N ASP A 66 -15.14 2.29 -4.26
CA ASP A 66 -15.84 1.03 -3.99
C ASP A 66 -15.28 0.32 -2.76
N HIS A 67 -16.16 -0.15 -1.88
CA HIS A 67 -15.76 -0.79 -0.62
C HIS A 67 -14.99 -2.10 -0.83
N GLY A 68 -15.27 -2.83 -1.90
CA GLY A 68 -14.49 -4.00 -2.29
C GLY A 68 -13.05 -3.63 -2.56
N THR A 69 -12.82 -2.57 -3.30
CA THR A 69 -11.48 -2.04 -3.61
C THR A 69 -10.74 -1.59 -2.34
N ILE A 70 -11.44 -0.89 -1.43
CA ILE A 70 -10.84 -0.47 -0.14
C ILE A 70 -10.48 -1.69 0.72
N ARG A 71 -11.36 -2.68 0.77
CA ARG A 71 -11.12 -3.94 1.47
C ARG A 71 -9.90 -4.66 0.92
N ASP A 72 -9.83 -4.84 -0.40
CA ASP A 72 -8.75 -5.57 -1.06
C ASP A 72 -7.40 -4.85 -0.85
N PHE A 73 -7.39 -3.53 -0.93
CA PHE A 73 -6.23 -2.71 -0.57
C PHE A 73 -5.84 -2.89 0.90
N GLY A 74 -6.81 -2.85 1.82
CA GLY A 74 -6.59 -3.05 3.24
C GLY A 74 -6.03 -4.45 3.58
N VAL A 75 -6.50 -5.49 2.88
CA VAL A 75 -5.98 -6.85 3.01
C VAL A 75 -4.56 -6.94 2.45
N ALA A 76 -4.31 -6.43 1.24
CA ALA A 76 -3.00 -6.47 0.60
C ALA A 76 -1.94 -5.74 1.43
N PHE A 77 -2.23 -4.51 1.86
CA PHE A 77 -1.30 -3.71 2.66
C PHE A 77 -1.21 -4.20 4.11
N GLY A 78 -2.35 -4.33 4.79
CA GLY A 78 -2.38 -4.61 6.21
C GLY A 78 -2.02 -6.05 6.58
N TYR A 79 -2.59 -7.02 5.87
CA TYR A 79 -2.35 -8.42 6.19
C TYR A 79 -1.27 -9.07 5.32
N THR A 80 -1.44 -9.02 3.99
CA THR A 80 -0.52 -9.74 3.09
C THR A 80 0.90 -9.21 3.22
N SER A 81 1.09 -7.89 3.16
CA SER A 81 2.42 -7.31 3.26
C SER A 81 2.99 -7.41 4.69
N TRP A 82 2.26 -6.94 5.70
CA TRP A 82 2.80 -6.76 7.05
C TRP A 82 2.80 -8.00 7.92
N THR A 83 2.03 -9.03 7.56
CA THR A 83 1.93 -10.27 8.32
C THR A 83 2.53 -11.44 7.56
N TYR A 84 1.94 -11.78 6.42
CA TYR A 84 2.38 -12.92 5.61
C TYR A 84 3.75 -12.65 4.97
N GLY A 85 3.90 -11.55 4.26
CA GLY A 85 5.14 -11.14 3.60
C GLY A 85 6.28 -10.94 4.59
N ALA A 86 6.02 -10.24 5.69
CA ALA A 86 7.02 -10.07 6.75
C ALA A 86 7.51 -11.39 7.35
N ARG A 87 6.67 -12.44 7.36
CA ARG A 87 7.07 -13.79 7.77
C ARG A 87 7.97 -14.45 6.73
N MET A 88 7.62 -14.32 5.46
CA MET A 88 8.44 -14.82 4.35
C MET A 88 9.82 -14.16 4.33
N LEU A 89 9.87 -12.82 4.48
CA LEU A 89 11.12 -12.05 4.53
C LEU A 89 12.03 -12.52 5.68
N ARG A 90 11.49 -12.71 6.88
CA ARG A 90 12.28 -13.25 8.01
C ARG A 90 12.83 -14.65 7.71
N SER A 91 12.08 -15.48 6.99
CA SER A 91 12.55 -16.81 6.58
C SER A 91 13.62 -16.71 5.50
N PHE A 92 13.47 -15.77 4.58
CA PHE A 92 14.48 -15.46 3.57
C PHE A 92 15.80 -14.97 4.23
N GLU A 93 15.72 -14.00 5.13
CA GLU A 93 16.86 -13.47 5.86
C GLU A 93 17.61 -14.55 6.65
N LYS A 94 16.88 -15.42 7.35
CA LYS A 94 17.47 -16.55 8.09
C LYS A 94 18.22 -17.54 7.18
N ARG A 95 17.68 -17.76 5.98
CA ARG A 95 18.26 -18.73 5.03
C ARG A 95 19.44 -18.18 4.28
N THR A 96 19.43 -16.88 3.93
CA THR A 96 20.42 -16.28 3.03
C THR A 96 21.44 -15.41 3.77
N GLY A 97 21.14 -14.96 4.97
CA GLY A 97 21.92 -13.95 5.69
C GLY A 97 21.77 -12.53 5.14
N HIS A 98 20.86 -12.31 4.17
CA HIS A 98 20.65 -11.00 3.56
C HIS A 98 19.33 -10.40 4.01
N ALA A 99 19.39 -9.15 4.50
CA ALA A 99 18.19 -8.39 4.82
C ALA A 99 17.45 -7.98 3.55
N ALA A 100 16.12 -8.06 3.57
CA ALA A 100 15.28 -7.60 2.48
C ALA A 100 14.23 -6.59 3.00
N PRO A 101 13.91 -5.54 2.23
CA PRO A 101 12.96 -4.52 2.64
C PRO A 101 11.53 -5.05 2.62
N LEU A 102 10.67 -4.54 3.50
CA LEU A 102 9.24 -4.84 3.51
C LEU A 102 8.50 -4.18 2.33
N THR A 103 8.97 -3.02 1.91
CA THR A 103 8.38 -2.19 0.86
C THR A 103 9.47 -1.71 -0.09
N LEU A 104 9.21 -1.74 -1.38
CA LEU A 104 10.08 -1.14 -2.40
C LEU A 104 9.50 0.16 -2.91
N MET A 105 10.35 1.20 -2.98
CA MET A 105 10.04 2.43 -3.70
C MET A 105 10.77 2.42 -5.05
N LEU A 106 10.01 2.42 -6.14
CA LEU A 106 10.51 2.39 -7.49
C LEU A 106 10.30 3.75 -8.16
N ARG A 107 11.33 4.24 -8.81
CA ARG A 107 11.22 5.43 -9.67
C ARG A 107 10.98 4.97 -11.10
N PHE A 108 9.77 5.19 -11.60
CA PHE A 108 9.37 4.88 -12.96
C PHE A 108 9.58 6.10 -13.85
N GLN A 109 10.43 5.97 -14.85
CA GLN A 109 10.74 7.04 -15.80
C GLN A 109 10.96 6.43 -17.18
N PRO A 110 9.87 6.09 -17.90
CA PRO A 110 9.94 5.32 -19.15
C PRO A 110 10.67 6.05 -20.28
N ASP A 111 10.62 7.38 -20.28
CA ASP A 111 11.24 8.20 -21.35
C ASP A 111 12.75 8.42 -21.14
N LEU A 112 13.30 7.99 -20.01
CA LEU A 112 14.72 8.16 -19.71
C LEU A 112 15.52 6.93 -20.20
N ALA A 113 16.55 7.16 -21.00
CA ALA A 113 17.50 6.11 -21.35
C ALA A 113 18.14 5.50 -20.08
N GLY A 114 17.96 4.21 -19.88
CA GLY A 114 18.37 3.50 -18.65
C GLY A 114 17.39 3.62 -17.48
N GLY A 115 16.22 4.24 -17.67
CA GLY A 115 15.11 4.18 -16.71
C GLY A 115 14.48 2.79 -16.66
N LEU A 116 13.72 2.51 -15.57
CA LEU A 116 12.97 1.26 -15.45
C LEU A 116 11.84 1.22 -16.48
N SER A 117 11.81 0.14 -17.26
CA SER A 117 10.68 -0.18 -18.12
C SER A 117 9.56 -0.90 -17.34
N ILE A 118 8.38 -1.03 -17.95
CA ILE A 118 7.28 -1.84 -17.40
C ILE A 118 7.72 -3.29 -17.17
N SER A 119 8.51 -3.85 -18.10
CA SER A 119 9.06 -5.20 -17.97
C SER A 119 10.02 -5.33 -16.79
N ASP A 120 10.84 -4.31 -16.53
CA ASP A 120 11.74 -4.31 -15.36
C ASP A 120 10.93 -4.27 -14.06
N ILE A 121 9.88 -3.46 -14.01
CA ILE A 121 8.98 -3.38 -12.84
C ILE A 121 8.27 -4.71 -12.63
N ASP A 122 7.77 -5.36 -13.70
CA ASP A 122 7.15 -6.68 -13.64
C ASP A 122 8.12 -7.72 -13.04
N ASN A 123 9.36 -7.75 -13.53
CA ASN A 123 10.40 -8.63 -13.01
C ASN A 123 10.74 -8.36 -11.54
N ILE A 124 10.80 -7.09 -11.14
CA ILE A 124 11.06 -6.71 -9.74
C ILE A 124 9.91 -7.17 -8.84
N ILE A 125 8.65 -6.99 -9.26
CA ILE A 125 7.49 -7.43 -8.48
C ILE A 125 7.48 -8.97 -8.38
N GLN A 126 7.71 -9.68 -9.47
CA GLN A 126 7.75 -11.14 -9.49
C GLN A 126 8.83 -11.69 -8.55
N GLN A 127 10.03 -11.14 -8.58
CA GLN A 127 11.12 -11.56 -7.68
C GLN A 127 10.83 -11.15 -6.23
N GLY A 128 10.28 -9.96 -6.03
CA GLY A 128 9.94 -9.45 -4.72
C GLY A 128 8.88 -10.31 -4.03
N THR A 129 7.79 -10.64 -4.73
CA THR A 129 6.73 -11.50 -4.18
C THR A 129 7.23 -12.89 -3.81
N ALA A 130 8.16 -13.45 -4.59
CA ALA A 130 8.78 -14.74 -4.30
C ALA A 130 9.53 -14.78 -2.97
N ILE A 131 10.02 -13.64 -2.48
CA ILE A 131 10.70 -13.53 -1.19
C ILE A 131 9.86 -12.93 -0.07
N GLY A 132 8.67 -12.37 -0.40
CA GLY A 132 7.73 -11.83 0.59
C GLY A 132 7.54 -10.32 0.55
N ILE A 133 7.98 -9.62 -0.50
CA ILE A 133 7.69 -8.20 -0.70
C ILE A 133 6.36 -8.06 -1.45
N PHE A 134 5.33 -7.53 -0.77
CA PHE A 134 3.99 -7.34 -1.31
C PHE A 134 3.54 -5.88 -1.33
N SER A 135 4.38 -4.92 -0.96
CA SER A 135 4.05 -3.50 -1.04
C SER A 135 5.06 -2.73 -1.89
N TYR A 136 4.54 -1.94 -2.83
CA TYR A 136 5.31 -1.21 -3.81
C TYR A 136 4.81 0.22 -3.93
N PHE A 137 5.73 1.17 -3.76
CA PHE A 137 5.50 2.59 -3.99
C PHE A 137 6.15 2.95 -5.32
N ILE A 138 5.37 3.31 -6.32
CA ILE A 138 5.87 3.61 -7.65
C ILE A 138 5.68 5.10 -7.90
N ARG A 139 6.80 5.81 -8.08
CA ARG A 139 6.81 7.22 -8.40
C ARG A 139 7.14 7.41 -9.87
N GLU A 140 6.15 7.84 -10.64
CA GLU A 140 6.36 8.28 -12.01
C GLU A 140 7.04 9.64 -12.03
N VAL A 141 8.05 9.80 -12.89
CA VAL A 141 8.75 11.05 -13.16
C VAL A 141 8.73 11.29 -14.66
N GLY A 142 8.25 12.44 -15.07
CA GLY A 142 7.93 12.71 -16.47
C GLY A 142 6.44 12.45 -16.74
N GLY A 143 5.90 12.96 -17.80
CA GLY A 143 4.48 12.78 -18.14
C GLY A 143 4.36 11.87 -19.35
N SER A 144 4.39 10.56 -19.19
CA SER A 144 4.21 9.67 -20.34
C SER A 144 2.76 9.21 -20.49
N SER A 145 2.44 8.76 -21.71
CA SER A 145 1.17 8.12 -22.07
C SER A 145 1.00 6.72 -21.47
N ASP A 146 2.06 6.16 -20.89
CA ASP A 146 2.14 4.73 -20.52
C ASP A 146 1.49 4.38 -19.17
N SER A 147 0.73 5.32 -18.61
CA SER A 147 0.01 5.12 -17.34
C SER A 147 -0.98 3.94 -17.37
N TYR A 148 -1.48 3.57 -18.53
CA TYR A 148 -2.34 2.39 -18.69
C TYR A 148 -1.60 1.08 -18.49
N GLU A 149 -0.41 0.98 -19.06
CA GLU A 149 0.37 -0.26 -18.98
C GLU A 149 0.78 -0.56 -17.54
N ILE A 150 1.16 0.47 -16.75
CA ILE A 150 1.51 0.27 -15.36
C ILE A 150 0.31 -0.13 -14.50
N ILE A 151 -0.88 0.42 -14.77
CA ILE A 151 -2.10 0.05 -14.04
C ILE A 151 -2.51 -1.39 -14.39
N ASN A 152 -2.39 -1.79 -15.66
CA ASN A 152 -2.64 -3.16 -16.07
C ASN A 152 -1.63 -4.14 -15.45
N LEU A 153 -0.39 -3.70 -15.26
CA LEU A 153 0.59 -4.48 -14.52
C LEU A 153 0.16 -4.72 -13.07
N PHE A 154 -0.39 -3.70 -12.38
CA PHE A 154 -0.87 -3.87 -10.99
C PHE A 154 -1.97 -4.93 -10.88
N ARG A 155 -2.88 -4.99 -11.85
CA ARG A 155 -3.95 -6.00 -11.90
C ARG A 155 -3.44 -7.43 -11.99
N LYS A 156 -2.23 -7.64 -12.49
CA LYS A 156 -1.56 -8.95 -12.55
C LYS A 156 -1.18 -9.47 -11.15
N TYR A 157 -1.08 -8.57 -10.16
CA TYR A 157 -0.62 -8.90 -8.81
C TYR A 157 -1.65 -8.49 -7.74
N PRO A 158 -2.80 -9.18 -7.67
CA PRO A 158 -3.90 -8.79 -6.78
C PRO A 158 -3.56 -8.88 -5.28
N ASP A 159 -2.56 -9.69 -4.91
CA ASP A 159 -2.10 -9.80 -3.53
C ASP A 159 -1.15 -8.67 -3.10
N CYS A 160 -0.74 -7.81 -4.03
CA CYS A 160 0.18 -6.71 -3.77
C CYS A 160 -0.57 -5.40 -3.53
N GLY A 161 -0.08 -4.62 -2.56
CA GLY A 161 -0.50 -3.25 -2.36
C GLY A 161 0.38 -2.28 -3.16
N PHE A 162 -0.26 -1.45 -3.99
CA PHE A 162 0.43 -0.45 -4.80
C PHE A 162 0.04 0.97 -4.39
N ALA A 163 1.03 1.85 -4.23
CA ALA A 163 0.82 3.28 -4.17
C ALA A 163 1.51 3.92 -5.38
N TYR A 164 0.73 4.53 -6.26
CA TYR A 164 1.22 5.12 -7.51
C TYR A 164 1.16 6.65 -7.46
N PHE A 165 2.32 7.28 -7.50
CA PHE A 165 2.50 8.72 -7.44
C PHE A 165 2.84 9.26 -8.82
N ARG A 166 1.98 10.10 -9.37
CA ARG A 166 2.20 10.77 -10.65
C ARG A 166 2.65 12.21 -10.44
N SER A 167 3.59 12.65 -11.27
CA SER A 167 4.08 14.02 -11.25
C SER A 167 3.18 15.00 -12.02
N SER A 168 2.36 14.50 -12.94
CA SER A 168 1.48 15.32 -13.79
C SER A 168 0.25 14.55 -14.29
N GLY A 169 -0.81 15.27 -14.59
CA GLY A 169 -2.04 14.73 -15.17
C GLY A 169 -2.96 14.05 -14.14
N ARG A 170 -4.24 13.95 -14.49
CA ARG A 170 -5.25 13.18 -13.75
C ARG A 170 -5.49 11.86 -14.47
N LEU A 171 -5.67 10.79 -13.71
CA LEU A 171 -6.20 9.57 -14.27
C LEU A 171 -7.66 9.83 -14.71
N THR A 172 -8.01 9.36 -15.88
CA THR A 172 -9.41 9.38 -16.34
C THR A 172 -10.19 8.25 -15.69
N ALA A 173 -11.51 8.37 -15.62
CA ALA A 173 -12.36 7.30 -15.08
C ALA A 173 -12.13 5.95 -15.79
N ALA A 174 -11.88 5.95 -17.11
CA ALA A 174 -11.56 4.75 -17.87
C ALA A 174 -10.18 4.13 -17.52
N GLN A 175 -9.28 4.90 -16.90
CA GLN A 175 -7.97 4.41 -16.44
C GLN A 175 -8.04 3.80 -15.04
N ILE A 176 -9.09 4.10 -14.30
CA ILE A 176 -9.29 3.66 -12.92
C ILE A 176 -10.14 2.38 -12.87
N GLN A 177 -11.04 2.17 -13.84
CA GLN A 177 -11.84 0.96 -14.01
C GLN A 177 -11.03 -0.19 -14.62
#